data_b651a683b2756e29fc3795bcef09d0ad
#
_entry.id   b651a683b2756e29fc3795bcef09d0ad
#
_cell.length_a   1.000
_cell.length_b   1.000
_cell.length_c   1.000
_cell.angle_alpha   90.00
_cell.angle_beta   90.00
_cell.angle_gamma   90.00
#
_symmetry.space_group_name_H-M   'P 1'
#
loop_
_entity.id
_entity.type
_entity.pdbx_description
1 polymer ?
#
loop_
_entity_poly.entity_id
_entity_poly.type
_entity_poly.pdbx_seq_one_letter_code
_entity_poly.pdbx_strand_id
1 'polypeptide(L)'
;MKEAIINAVIQKLETELGRQSQANVQSNATTAYSASNADKQRDTTGFEAAFLAHGYAVHCMDLSHRLDELRSMPIEDFTGQEIDIGALVEVEMGGDVDWYLLLHCGGGTEVEVDRTKVTVITPESPLGAALMGNIEAGFVELPSGAEGIILSVC
;
A
#
# COMPACT_ATOMS: atom_id res chain seq x y z
N MET A 1 -10.32 16.87 -3.71
CA MET A 1 -9.08 16.25 -4.19
C MET A 1 -8.70 15.02 -3.38
N LYS A 2 -8.57 15.08 -2.07
CA LYS A 2 -8.20 13.97 -1.17
C LYS A 2 -9.10 12.73 -1.30
N GLU A 3 -10.42 12.91 -1.30
CA GLU A 3 -11.39 11.83 -1.49
C GLU A 3 -11.20 11.08 -2.83
N ALA A 4 -10.97 11.82 -3.91
CA ALA A 4 -10.71 11.23 -5.22
C ALA A 4 -9.41 10.41 -5.24
N ILE A 5 -8.38 10.87 -4.52
CA ILE A 5 -7.11 10.17 -4.37
C ILE A 5 -7.30 8.87 -3.57
N ILE A 6 -7.99 8.92 -2.44
CA ILE A 6 -8.28 7.74 -1.62
C ILE A 6 -9.08 6.70 -2.43
N ASN A 7 -10.11 7.13 -3.16
CA ASN A 7 -10.88 6.24 -4.03
C ASN A 7 -10.02 5.61 -5.15
N ALA A 8 -9.11 6.38 -5.75
CA ALA A 8 -8.19 5.85 -6.75
C ALA A 8 -7.22 4.82 -6.16
N VAL A 9 -6.75 5.04 -4.94
CA VAL A 9 -5.91 4.06 -4.20
C VAL A 9 -6.70 2.79 -3.92
N ILE A 10 -7.93 2.90 -3.42
CA ILE A 10 -8.81 1.75 -3.15
C ILE A 10 -9.01 0.93 -4.43
N GLN A 11 -9.37 1.56 -5.54
CA GLN A 11 -9.55 0.87 -6.82
C GLN A 11 -8.28 0.14 -7.28
N LYS A 12 -7.12 0.75 -7.10
CA LYS A 12 -5.85 0.14 -7.48
C LYS A 12 -5.51 -1.07 -6.61
N LEU A 13 -5.73 -0.97 -5.31
CA LEU A 13 -5.53 -2.09 -4.37
C LEU A 13 -6.55 -3.22 -4.60
N GLU A 14 -7.80 -2.90 -4.93
CA GLU A 14 -8.81 -3.89 -5.32
C GLU A 14 -8.42 -4.66 -6.59
N THR A 15 -7.89 -3.96 -7.58
CA THR A 15 -7.39 -4.57 -8.81
C THR A 15 -6.22 -5.51 -8.51
N GLU A 16 -5.32 -5.10 -7.64
CA GLU A 16 -4.19 -5.93 -7.20
C GLU A 16 -4.67 -7.17 -6.41
N LEU A 17 -5.63 -6.99 -5.51
CA LEU A 17 -6.25 -8.11 -4.78
C LEU A 17 -6.92 -9.10 -5.74
N GLY A 18 -7.65 -8.61 -6.74
CA GLY A 18 -8.27 -9.45 -7.77
C GLY A 18 -7.25 -10.24 -8.57
N ARG A 19 -6.13 -9.62 -8.95
CA ARG A 19 -5.02 -10.27 -9.65
C ARG A 19 -4.37 -11.36 -8.80
N GLN A 20 -4.12 -11.09 -7.53
CA GLN A 20 -3.54 -12.06 -6.59
C GLN A 20 -4.50 -13.21 -6.29
N SER A 21 -5.79 -12.96 -6.18
CA SER A 21 -6.83 -13.98 -6.00
C SER A 21 -6.91 -14.92 -7.20
N GLN A 22 -6.81 -14.41 -8.42
CA GLN A 22 -6.76 -15.24 -9.64
C GLN A 22 -5.50 -16.10 -9.69
N ALA A 23 -4.35 -15.56 -9.33
CA ALA A 23 -3.10 -16.32 -9.25
C ALA A 23 -3.18 -17.45 -8.21
N ASN A 24 -3.84 -17.22 -7.07
CA ASN A 24 -4.07 -18.22 -6.04
C ASN A 24 -4.99 -19.37 -6.55
N VAL A 25 -6.07 -19.04 -7.25
CA VAL A 25 -6.95 -20.05 -7.88
C VAL A 25 -6.19 -20.90 -8.89
N GLN A 26 -5.33 -20.30 -9.69
CA GLN A 26 -4.50 -21.01 -10.67
C GLN A 26 -3.48 -21.94 -9.99
N SER A 27 -2.85 -21.51 -8.90
CA SER A 27 -1.95 -22.32 -8.08
C SER A 27 -2.68 -23.52 -7.46
N ASN A 28 -3.88 -23.32 -6.93
CA ASN A 28 -4.70 -24.38 -6.36
C ASN A 28 -5.14 -25.41 -7.42
N ALA A 29 -5.50 -24.98 -8.63
CA ALA A 29 -5.84 -25.84 -9.73
C ALA A 29 -4.64 -26.70 -10.17
N THR A 30 -3.45 -26.12 -10.24
CA THR A 30 -2.20 -26.83 -10.53
C THR A 30 -1.87 -27.85 -9.45
N THR A 31 -2.06 -27.53 -8.19
CA THR A 31 -1.84 -28.42 -7.05
C THR A 31 -2.82 -29.60 -7.08
N ALA A 32 -4.10 -29.36 -7.37
CA ALA A 32 -5.11 -30.42 -7.49
C ALA A 32 -4.82 -31.38 -8.67
N TYR A 33 -4.36 -30.84 -9.79
CA TYR A 33 -3.97 -31.65 -10.95
C TYR A 33 -2.71 -32.48 -10.66
N SER A 34 -1.73 -31.93 -9.97
CA SER A 34 -0.53 -32.65 -9.55
C SER A 34 -0.83 -33.76 -8.54
N ALA A 35 -1.76 -33.51 -7.61
CA ALA A 35 -2.19 -34.53 -6.63
C ALA A 35 -2.86 -35.76 -7.27
N SER A 36 -3.57 -35.60 -8.38
CA SER A 36 -4.19 -36.70 -9.11
C SER A 36 -3.18 -37.61 -9.84
N ASN A 37 -1.98 -37.08 -10.12
CA ASN A 37 -0.88 -37.82 -10.76
C ASN A 37 0.20 -38.31 -9.78
N ALA A 38 0.08 -38.01 -8.51
CA ALA A 38 1.13 -38.18 -7.48
C ALA A 38 1.24 -39.59 -6.90
N ASP A 39 0.63 -40.62 -7.54
CA ASP A 39 0.67 -41.98 -7.02
C ASP A 39 2.02 -42.70 -7.24
N LYS A 40 3.05 -41.99 -7.72
CA LYS A 40 4.33 -42.61 -8.06
C LYS A 40 5.63 -41.90 -7.67
N GLN A 41 5.60 -40.72 -7.11
CA GLN A 41 6.83 -40.06 -6.65
C GLN A 41 6.56 -39.15 -5.44
N ARG A 42 7.36 -39.29 -4.38
CA ARG A 42 7.43 -38.33 -3.27
C ARG A 42 7.83 -36.96 -3.82
N ASP A 43 6.85 -36.19 -4.26
CA ASP A 43 7.08 -34.91 -4.92
C ASP A 43 6.91 -33.79 -3.91
N THR A 44 8.04 -33.17 -3.54
CA THR A 44 8.09 -31.94 -2.73
C THR A 44 7.42 -30.77 -3.44
N THR A 45 7.26 -30.82 -4.75
CA THR A 45 6.66 -29.75 -5.58
C THR A 45 5.20 -29.50 -5.22
N GLY A 46 4.42 -30.56 -4.94
CA GLY A 46 3.03 -30.44 -4.50
C GLY A 46 2.90 -29.79 -3.12
N PHE A 47 3.84 -30.08 -2.21
CA PHE A 47 3.88 -29.47 -0.88
C PHE A 47 4.27 -27.99 -0.95
N GLU A 48 5.28 -27.64 -1.75
CA GLU A 48 5.71 -26.26 -1.98
C GLU A 48 4.58 -25.43 -2.62
N ALA A 49 3.88 -25.97 -3.61
CA ALA A 49 2.73 -25.29 -4.24
C ALA A 49 1.59 -25.08 -3.24
N ALA A 50 1.29 -26.05 -2.37
CA ALA A 50 0.27 -25.91 -1.32
C ALA A 50 0.68 -24.87 -0.27
N PHE A 51 1.96 -24.80 0.09
CA PHE A 51 2.49 -23.80 1.02
C PHE A 51 2.42 -22.39 0.43
N LEU A 52 2.78 -22.18 -0.84
CA LEU A 52 2.65 -20.92 -1.56
C LEU A 52 1.19 -20.49 -1.69
N ALA A 53 0.27 -21.41 -2.03
CA ALA A 53 -1.16 -21.13 -2.11
C ALA A 53 -1.73 -20.67 -0.76
N HIS A 54 -1.31 -21.27 0.34
CA HIS A 54 -1.67 -20.83 1.69
C HIS A 54 -1.13 -19.43 2.01
N GLY A 55 0.12 -19.15 1.68
CA GLY A 55 0.73 -17.83 1.85
C GLY A 55 0.00 -16.74 1.06
N TYR A 56 -0.39 -17.01 -0.19
CA TYR A 56 -1.19 -16.10 -1.01
C TYR A 56 -2.59 -15.88 -0.42
N ALA A 57 -3.25 -16.91 0.09
CA ALA A 57 -4.56 -16.81 0.71
C ALA A 57 -4.53 -15.90 1.95
N VAL A 58 -3.56 -16.07 2.82
CA VAL A 58 -3.36 -15.23 4.02
C VAL A 58 -3.10 -13.78 3.61
N HIS A 59 -2.26 -13.54 2.62
CA HIS A 59 -1.96 -12.18 2.12
C HIS A 59 -3.20 -11.52 1.51
N CYS A 60 -4.01 -12.25 0.73
CA CYS A 60 -5.26 -11.73 0.18
C CYS A 60 -6.28 -11.37 1.29
N MET A 61 -6.37 -12.18 2.34
CA MET A 61 -7.24 -11.89 3.48
C MET A 61 -6.79 -10.64 4.24
N ASP A 62 -5.49 -10.48 4.48
CA ASP A 62 -4.94 -9.30 5.13
C ASP A 62 -5.18 -8.04 4.30
N LEU A 63 -4.93 -8.09 3.00
CA LEU A 63 -5.19 -6.97 2.09
C LEU A 63 -6.68 -6.63 2.01
N SER A 64 -7.56 -7.63 1.99
CA SER A 64 -9.02 -7.41 2.01
C SER A 64 -9.46 -6.69 3.28
N HIS A 65 -8.97 -7.12 4.44
CA HIS A 65 -9.26 -6.47 5.72
C HIS A 65 -8.79 -5.01 5.75
N ARG A 66 -7.57 -4.76 5.29
CA ARG A 66 -7.00 -3.39 5.20
C ARG A 66 -7.77 -2.50 4.22
N LEU A 67 -8.30 -3.08 3.13
CA LEU A 67 -9.18 -2.35 2.21
C LEU A 67 -10.51 -1.95 2.85
N ASP A 68 -11.09 -2.82 3.67
CA ASP A 68 -12.33 -2.51 4.39
C ASP A 68 -12.09 -1.43 5.46
N GLU A 69 -10.96 -1.45 6.14
CA GLU A 69 -10.53 -0.37 7.04
C GLU A 69 -10.38 0.95 6.29
N LEU A 70 -9.72 0.93 5.13
CA LEU A 70 -9.52 2.13 4.32
C LEU A 70 -10.84 2.73 3.79
N ARG A 71 -11.81 1.88 3.41
CA ARG A 71 -13.16 2.32 2.99
C ARG A 71 -13.96 2.97 4.11
N SER A 72 -13.74 2.53 5.34
CA SER A 72 -14.42 3.04 6.52
C SER A 72 -13.69 4.20 7.20
N MET A 73 -12.48 4.51 6.75
CA MET A 73 -11.67 5.59 7.32
C MET A 73 -12.33 6.95 7.04
N PRO A 74 -12.51 7.79 8.08
CA PRO A 74 -13.01 9.14 7.89
C PRO A 74 -12.01 9.98 7.10
N ILE A 75 -12.51 10.80 6.19
CA ILE A 75 -11.68 11.77 5.45
C ILE A 75 -11.59 13.03 6.30
N GLU A 76 -10.53 13.12 7.09
CA GLU A 76 -10.26 14.26 7.97
C GLU A 76 -9.42 15.32 7.24
N ASP A 77 -9.55 16.57 7.66
CA ASP A 77 -8.72 17.68 7.21
C ASP A 77 -7.61 17.94 8.23
N PHE A 78 -6.37 17.79 7.79
CA PHE A 78 -5.18 17.99 8.63
C PHE A 78 -4.56 19.38 8.44
N THR A 79 -5.24 20.31 7.81
CA THR A 79 -4.75 21.70 7.63
C THR A 79 -4.43 22.35 8.99
N GLY A 80 -3.17 22.68 9.21
CA GLY A 80 -2.69 23.26 10.47
C GLY A 80 -2.62 22.30 11.65
N GLN A 81 -2.74 20.99 11.41
CA GLN A 81 -2.62 19.92 12.40
C GLN A 81 -1.34 19.10 12.17
N GLU A 82 -1.01 18.25 13.13
CA GLU A 82 0.06 17.28 12.99
C GLU A 82 -0.32 16.21 11.94
N ILE A 83 0.65 15.79 11.17
CA ILE A 83 0.49 14.73 10.17
C ILE A 83 0.23 13.41 10.85
N ASP A 84 -0.90 12.79 10.50
CA ASP A 84 -1.30 11.46 10.97
C ASP A 84 -1.86 10.63 9.81
N ILE A 85 -2.29 9.41 10.08
CA ILE A 85 -2.90 8.52 9.09
C ILE A 85 -4.09 9.20 8.42
N GLY A 86 -4.09 9.19 7.11
CA GLY A 86 -5.08 9.87 6.29
C GLY A 86 -4.66 11.26 5.81
N ALA A 87 -3.53 11.80 6.27
CA ALA A 87 -3.02 13.08 5.80
C ALA A 87 -2.47 13.00 4.36
N LEU A 88 -2.80 14.00 3.57
CA LEU A 88 -2.21 14.24 2.25
C LEU A 88 -1.19 15.36 2.40
N VAL A 89 0.06 15.09 2.05
CA VAL A 89 1.20 15.96 2.34
C VAL A 89 1.95 16.28 1.06
N GLU A 90 2.23 17.54 0.84
CA GLU A 90 3.11 18.04 -0.20
C GLU A 90 4.49 18.31 0.38
N VAL A 91 5.51 17.68 -0.19
CA VAL A 91 6.89 17.76 0.30
C VAL A 91 7.82 18.16 -0.84
N GLU A 92 8.68 19.14 -0.59
CA GLU A 92 9.80 19.46 -1.47
C GLU A 92 11.06 18.76 -0.96
N MET A 93 11.68 17.95 -1.80
CA MET A 93 12.96 17.30 -1.52
C MET A 93 13.90 17.43 -2.71
N GLY A 94 15.07 18.03 -2.48
CA GLY A 94 16.09 18.16 -3.52
C GLY A 94 15.69 19.04 -4.71
N GLY A 95 14.66 19.88 -4.55
CA GLY A 95 14.11 20.74 -5.60
C GLY A 95 12.93 20.13 -6.37
N ASP A 96 12.56 18.89 -6.08
CA ASP A 96 11.36 18.23 -6.60
C ASP A 96 10.23 18.30 -5.57
N VAL A 97 9.01 18.51 -6.04
CA VAL A 97 7.80 18.58 -5.22
C VAL A 97 6.94 17.37 -5.51
N ASP A 98 6.70 16.57 -4.48
CA ASP A 98 5.92 15.35 -4.56
C ASP A 98 4.78 15.35 -3.54
N TRP A 99 3.70 14.64 -3.89
CA TRP A 99 2.55 14.44 -3.02
C TRP A 99 2.55 13.03 -2.41
N TYR A 100 2.34 12.96 -1.12
CA TYR A 100 2.29 11.72 -0.36
C TYR A 100 0.99 11.59 0.41
N LEU A 101 0.37 10.43 0.34
CA LEU A 101 -0.79 10.07 1.17
C LEU A 101 -0.36 9.04 2.22
N LEU A 102 -0.51 9.39 3.49
CA LEU A 102 -0.14 8.53 4.60
C LEU A 102 -1.27 7.57 4.96
N LEU A 103 -1.06 6.27 4.77
CA LEU A 103 -2.06 5.23 5.05
C LEU A 103 -1.42 4.05 5.79
N HIS A 104 -2.27 3.21 6.41
CA HIS A 104 -1.83 1.95 7.06
C HIS A 104 -1.39 0.88 6.07
N CYS A 105 -1.80 0.96 4.81
CA CYS A 105 -1.53 -0.05 3.80
C CYS A 105 -1.30 0.56 2.43
N GLY A 106 -0.88 -0.25 1.49
CA GLY A 106 -0.70 0.16 0.09
C GLY A 106 0.55 1.01 -0.14
N GLY A 107 1.51 1.01 0.78
CA GLY A 107 2.77 1.74 0.62
C GLY A 107 3.45 1.43 -0.71
N GLY A 108 3.92 2.47 -1.39
CA GLY A 108 4.47 2.38 -2.74
C GLY A 108 3.44 2.43 -3.88
N THR A 109 2.14 2.45 -3.56
CA THR A 109 1.10 2.62 -4.58
C THR A 109 1.10 4.06 -5.08
N GLU A 110 1.20 4.24 -6.38
CA GLU A 110 1.13 5.55 -7.03
C GLU A 110 -0.22 5.69 -7.73
N VAL A 111 -0.88 6.80 -7.55
CA VAL A 111 -2.11 7.18 -8.26
C VAL A 111 -1.96 8.57 -8.85
N GLU A 112 -2.68 8.83 -9.93
CA GLU A 112 -2.72 10.15 -10.55
C GLU A 112 -4.17 10.63 -10.60
N VAL A 113 -4.41 11.78 -10.01
CA VAL A 113 -5.72 12.44 -9.99
C VAL A 113 -5.50 13.91 -10.37
N ASP A 114 -6.26 14.40 -11.34
CA ASP A 114 -6.17 15.79 -11.83
C ASP A 114 -4.75 16.23 -12.20
N ARG A 115 -3.95 15.33 -12.78
CA ARG A 115 -2.53 15.50 -13.15
C ARG A 115 -1.59 15.64 -11.94
N THR A 116 -2.07 15.37 -10.75
CA THR A 116 -1.25 15.29 -9.55
C THR A 116 -0.93 13.83 -9.26
N LYS A 117 0.36 13.51 -9.29
CA LYS A 117 0.85 12.18 -8.91
C LYS A 117 0.98 12.13 -7.39
N VAL A 118 0.37 11.12 -6.79
CA VAL A 118 0.41 10.89 -5.34
C VAL A 118 0.93 9.50 -5.07
N THR A 119 1.90 9.41 -4.18
CA THR A 119 2.46 8.14 -3.72
C THR A 119 1.94 7.83 -2.31
N VAL A 120 1.40 6.63 -2.14
CA VAL A 120 1.02 6.15 -0.80
C VAL A 120 2.26 5.76 -0.02
N ILE A 121 2.36 6.24 1.20
CA ILE A 121 3.41 5.87 2.16
C ILE A 121 2.78 5.35 3.44
N THR A 122 3.54 4.56 4.19
CA THR A 122 3.11 4.01 5.48
C THR A 122 4.02 4.52 6.60
N PRO A 123 3.55 4.54 7.86
CA PRO A 123 4.37 4.97 9.00
C PRO A 123 5.67 4.17 9.18
N GLU A 124 5.71 2.93 8.67
CA GLU A 124 6.89 2.07 8.72
C GLU A 124 7.93 2.45 7.67
N SER A 125 7.54 3.21 6.65
CA SER A 125 8.50 3.70 5.65
C SER A 125 9.36 4.83 6.23
N PRO A 126 10.62 4.98 5.76
CA PRO A 126 11.50 6.05 6.27
C PRO A 126 10.89 7.45 6.14
N LEU A 127 10.23 7.73 5.03
CA LEU A 127 9.57 9.01 4.79
C LEU A 127 8.31 9.16 5.66
N GLY A 128 7.49 8.10 5.75
CA GLY A 128 6.29 8.11 6.60
C GLY A 128 6.62 8.34 8.07
N ALA A 129 7.65 7.66 8.58
CA ALA A 129 8.13 7.85 9.96
C ALA A 129 8.64 9.29 10.20
N ALA A 130 9.30 9.89 9.20
CA ALA A 130 9.79 11.26 9.31
C ALA A 130 8.68 12.33 9.21
N LEU A 131 7.58 12.01 8.51
CA LEU A 131 6.43 12.91 8.38
C LEU A 131 5.47 12.84 9.57
N MET A 132 5.29 11.66 10.17
CA MET A 132 4.38 11.46 11.31
C MET A 132 4.65 12.45 12.46
N GLY A 133 3.60 13.13 12.93
CA GLY A 133 3.69 14.11 14.00
C GLY A 133 4.35 15.44 13.62
N ASN A 134 4.75 15.59 12.36
CA ASN A 134 5.26 16.84 11.83
C ASN A 134 4.09 17.75 11.41
N ILE A 135 4.36 19.03 11.12
CA ILE A 135 3.37 20.03 10.72
C ILE A 135 3.78 20.69 9.41
N GLU A 136 2.86 21.42 8.82
CA GLU A 136 3.13 22.30 7.67
C GLU A 136 4.28 23.27 7.97
N ALA A 137 5.12 23.52 6.98
CA ALA A 137 6.39 24.25 7.07
C ALA A 137 7.46 23.57 7.96
N GLY A 138 7.24 22.34 8.38
CA GLY A 138 8.23 21.54 9.11
C GLY A 138 9.31 20.98 8.18
N PHE A 139 10.47 20.66 8.79
CA PHE A 139 11.57 20.02 8.09
C PHE A 139 11.46 18.50 8.21
N VAL A 140 11.82 17.82 7.14
CA VAL A 140 11.90 16.35 7.08
C VAL A 140 13.35 15.96 6.79
N GLU A 141 13.90 15.10 7.61
CA GLU A 141 15.22 14.51 7.39
C GLU A 141 15.07 12.98 7.30
N LEU A 142 15.55 12.41 6.21
CA LEU A 142 15.55 10.97 6.01
C LEU A 142 16.84 10.34 6.56
N PRO A 143 16.81 9.06 6.96
CA PRO A 143 18.01 8.31 7.36
C PRO A 143 19.10 8.27 6.27
N SER A 144 18.73 8.48 5.01
CA SER A 144 19.65 8.62 3.88
C SER A 144 20.43 9.93 3.85
N GLY A 145 20.07 10.91 4.71
CA GLY A 145 20.60 12.27 4.71
C GLY A 145 19.92 13.22 3.73
N ALA A 146 18.83 12.80 3.08
CA ALA A 146 18.01 13.69 2.28
C ALA A 146 17.14 14.55 3.19
N GLU A 147 17.14 15.85 2.91
CA GLU A 147 16.34 16.85 3.64
C GLU A 147 15.20 17.35 2.75
N GLY A 148 14.08 17.67 3.38
CA GLY A 148 12.92 18.24 2.70
C GLY A 148 12.14 19.20 3.58
N ILE A 149 11.20 19.90 2.95
CA ILE A 149 10.30 20.84 3.61
C ILE A 149 8.86 20.44 3.28
N ILE A 150 8.01 20.41 4.29
CA ILE A 150 6.58 20.18 4.14
C ILE A 150 5.94 21.48 3.68
N LEU A 151 5.42 21.48 2.44
CA LEU A 151 4.81 22.68 1.86
C LEU A 151 3.35 22.84 2.23
N SER A 152 2.62 21.73 2.30
CA SER A 152 1.18 21.72 2.58
C SER A 152 0.76 20.40 3.23
N VAL A 153 -0.23 20.49 4.12
CA VAL A 153 -0.87 19.34 4.78
C VAL A 153 -2.39 19.50 4.67
N CYS A 154 -3.10 18.45 4.23
CA CYS A 154 -4.56 18.43 4.17
C CYS A 154 -5.17 17.10 4.66
#